data_89c0bbb3da28f1f22059d3e17b19073d
#
_entry.id   89c0bbb3da28f1f22059d3e17b19073d
#
_cell.length_a   1.000
_cell.length_b   1.000
_cell.length_c   1.000
_cell.angle_alpha   90.00
_cell.angle_beta   90.00
_cell.angle_gamma   90.00
#
_symmetry.space_group_name_H-M   'P 1'
#
loop_
_entity.id
_entity.type
_entity.pdbx_description
1 polymer ?
#
loop_
_entity_poly.entity_id
_entity_poly.type
_entity_poly.pdbx_seq_one_letter_code
_entity_poly.pdbx_strand_id
1 'polypeptide(L)'
;MLDEIMKDAGVRMSKSVASLQSELTKIRTGRAHTSLLDHITVDYYGSQVPLNQAANVGVEDSRTLTVTPWEKDMVQVIEKAIMASDLGLNPASAGTVIRVPLPALTEERRKDMIRVVRHEAEGGRIAVRNIRRDAMHDVKELLKEKMIGEDEERRAETDIQTITDKYVAEIDEVLAVKEAELMEI
;
A
#
# COMPACT_ATOMS: atom_id res chain seq x y z
N MET A 1 -33.20 7.63 -7.91
CA MET A 1 -32.49 8.78 -7.31
C MET A 1 -31.78 8.42 -6.03
N LEU A 2 -32.47 7.91 -5.00
CA LEU A 2 -31.81 7.47 -3.76
C LEU A 2 -30.80 6.33 -4.01
N ASP A 3 -31.16 5.37 -4.82
CA ASP A 3 -30.27 4.25 -5.15
C ASP A 3 -28.98 4.70 -5.84
N GLU A 4 -29.08 5.75 -6.66
CA GLU A 4 -27.90 6.36 -7.31
C GLU A 4 -26.98 7.05 -6.31
N ILE A 5 -27.56 7.76 -5.34
CA ILE A 5 -26.78 8.40 -4.27
C ILE A 5 -26.07 7.35 -3.42
N MET A 6 -26.74 6.25 -3.06
CA MET A 6 -26.17 5.14 -2.31
C MET A 6 -25.03 4.46 -3.08
N LYS A 7 -25.26 4.18 -4.35
CA LYS A 7 -24.28 3.55 -5.23
C LYS A 7 -23.05 4.43 -5.42
N ASP A 8 -23.24 5.72 -5.68
CA ASP A 8 -22.16 6.69 -5.82
C ASP A 8 -21.33 6.79 -4.53
N ALA A 9 -21.99 6.91 -3.38
CA ALA A 9 -21.31 6.95 -2.10
C ALA A 9 -20.48 5.68 -1.86
N GLY A 10 -21.04 4.51 -2.11
CA GLY A 10 -20.35 3.24 -1.97
C GLY A 10 -19.13 3.13 -2.88
N VAL A 11 -19.25 3.52 -4.13
CA VAL A 11 -18.14 3.51 -5.10
C VAL A 11 -17.02 4.48 -4.67
N ARG A 12 -17.38 5.69 -4.27
CA ARG A 12 -16.41 6.70 -3.83
C ARG A 12 -15.68 6.27 -2.56
N MET A 13 -16.40 5.73 -1.58
CA MET A 13 -15.82 5.22 -0.34
C MET A 13 -14.89 4.04 -0.60
N SER A 14 -15.30 3.11 -1.46
CA SER A 14 -14.46 1.98 -1.89
C SER A 14 -13.16 2.45 -2.54
N LYS A 15 -13.22 3.46 -3.39
CA LYS A 15 -12.02 4.06 -4.01
C LYS A 15 -11.10 4.70 -2.96
N SER A 16 -11.67 5.34 -1.93
CA SER A 16 -10.88 5.91 -0.83
C SER A 16 -10.13 4.84 -0.06
N VAL A 17 -10.76 3.69 0.21
CA VAL A 17 -10.09 2.56 0.85
C VAL A 17 -8.99 1.98 -0.05
N ALA A 18 -9.26 1.80 -1.34
CA ALA A 18 -8.27 1.31 -2.30
C ALA A 18 -7.07 2.26 -2.42
N SER A 19 -7.31 3.56 -2.41
CA SER A 19 -6.26 4.58 -2.41
C SER A 19 -5.38 4.49 -1.16
N LEU A 20 -6.00 4.31 0.01
CA LEU A 20 -5.27 4.09 1.26
C LEU A 20 -4.41 2.83 1.20
N GLN A 21 -4.96 1.72 0.74
CA GLN A 21 -4.20 0.47 0.57
C GLN A 21 -2.99 0.67 -0.34
N SER A 22 -3.16 1.39 -1.45
CA SER A 22 -2.08 1.71 -2.38
C SER A 22 -0.99 2.56 -1.71
N GLU A 23 -1.37 3.59 -0.95
CA GLU A 23 -0.40 4.42 -0.22
C GLU A 23 0.35 3.63 0.85
N LEU A 24 -0.33 2.73 1.56
CA LEU A 24 0.30 1.92 2.59
C LEU A 24 1.28 0.88 2.02
N THR A 25 1.07 0.40 0.79
CA THR A 25 2.03 -0.52 0.15
C THR A 25 3.38 0.14 -0.13
N LYS A 26 3.41 1.46 -0.27
CA LYS A 26 4.65 2.22 -0.48
C LYS A 26 5.49 2.36 0.79
N ILE A 27 4.91 2.10 1.95
CA ILE A 27 5.59 2.21 3.23
C ILE A 27 6.35 0.92 3.52
N ARG A 28 7.67 1.03 3.73
CA ARG A 28 8.54 -0.10 4.04
C ARG A 28 8.21 -0.67 5.41
N THR A 29 7.92 -1.99 5.45
CA THR A 29 7.64 -2.71 6.69
C THR A 29 8.86 -3.44 7.25
N GLY A 30 10.01 -3.39 6.56
CA GLY A 30 11.18 -4.21 6.88
C GLY A 30 11.09 -5.66 6.38
N ARG A 31 9.95 -6.07 5.80
CA ARG A 31 9.82 -7.37 5.14
C ARG A 31 10.46 -7.36 3.76
N ALA A 32 11.07 -8.47 3.40
CA ALA A 32 11.66 -8.65 2.08
C ALA A 32 10.54 -8.71 1.02
N HIS A 33 10.67 -7.87 0.01
CA HIS A 33 9.81 -7.87 -1.16
C HIS A 33 10.67 -7.61 -2.40
N THR A 34 10.42 -8.32 -3.46
CA THR A 34 11.21 -8.21 -4.69
C THR A 34 11.18 -6.81 -5.30
N SER A 35 10.12 -6.05 -5.05
CA SER A 35 10.00 -4.66 -5.52
C SER A 35 11.06 -3.71 -4.97
N LEU A 36 11.74 -4.05 -3.89
CA LEU A 36 12.83 -3.24 -3.34
C LEU A 36 13.99 -3.07 -4.32
N LEU A 37 14.16 -4.02 -5.22
CA LEU A 37 15.23 -4.02 -6.22
C LEU A 37 14.78 -3.54 -7.62
N ASP A 38 13.52 -3.15 -7.79
CA ASP A 38 12.94 -2.79 -9.09
C ASP A 38 13.64 -1.60 -9.76
N HIS A 39 14.20 -0.68 -8.97
CA HIS A 39 14.85 0.52 -9.49
C HIS A 39 16.34 0.34 -9.77
N ILE A 40 16.90 -0.84 -9.47
CA ILE A 40 18.30 -1.13 -9.72
C ILE A 40 18.46 -1.50 -11.19
N THR A 41 19.39 -0.83 -11.87
CA THR A 41 19.78 -1.15 -13.24
C THR A 41 21.19 -1.71 -13.25
N VAL A 42 21.45 -2.60 -14.17
CA VAL A 42 22.77 -3.23 -14.37
C VAL A 42 23.21 -3.10 -15.79
N ASP A 43 24.52 -3.04 -15.99
CA ASP A 43 25.11 -3.07 -17.33
C ASP A 43 25.11 -4.52 -17.84
N TYR A 44 24.26 -4.78 -18.83
CA TYR A 44 24.15 -6.07 -19.49
C TYR A 44 24.58 -5.92 -20.94
N TYR A 45 25.83 -6.35 -21.21
CA TYR A 45 26.47 -6.26 -22.53
C TYR A 45 26.38 -4.85 -23.17
N GLY A 46 26.69 -3.83 -22.39
CA GLY A 46 26.71 -2.44 -22.85
C GLY A 46 25.38 -1.70 -22.76
N SER A 47 24.32 -2.37 -22.34
CA SER A 47 22.99 -1.78 -22.15
C SER A 47 22.59 -1.77 -20.68
N GLN A 48 22.06 -0.64 -20.23
CA GLN A 48 21.48 -0.55 -18.89
C GLN A 48 20.08 -1.18 -18.90
N VAL A 49 19.92 -2.28 -18.16
CA VAL A 49 18.64 -2.99 -18.06
C VAL A 49 18.22 -3.10 -16.60
N PRO A 50 16.90 -3.19 -16.31
CA PRO A 50 16.42 -3.50 -14.96
C PRO A 50 17.01 -4.84 -14.47
N LEU A 51 17.26 -4.92 -13.18
CA LEU A 51 17.83 -6.12 -12.55
C LEU A 51 17.05 -7.40 -12.88
N ASN A 52 15.72 -7.32 -12.91
CA ASN A 52 14.86 -8.47 -13.21
C ASN A 52 15.00 -9.00 -14.63
N GLN A 53 15.61 -8.27 -15.54
CA GLN A 53 15.93 -8.72 -16.90
C GLN A 53 17.29 -9.44 -17.00
N ALA A 54 18.13 -9.32 -15.99
CA ALA A 54 19.45 -9.96 -15.96
C ALA A 54 19.53 -11.11 -14.94
N ALA A 55 18.56 -11.18 -14.03
CA ALA A 55 18.56 -12.16 -12.95
C ALA A 55 17.13 -12.49 -12.50
N ASN A 56 17.01 -13.64 -11.84
CA ASN A 56 15.78 -13.99 -11.15
C ASN A 56 15.87 -13.49 -9.72
N VAL A 57 14.90 -12.64 -9.30
CA VAL A 57 14.82 -12.07 -7.97
C VAL A 57 13.74 -12.81 -7.18
N GLY A 58 14.11 -13.32 -6.01
CA GLY A 58 13.20 -14.08 -5.15
C GLY A 58 13.33 -13.67 -3.69
N VAL A 59 12.44 -14.20 -2.87
CA VAL A 59 12.45 -14.02 -1.41
C VAL A 59 12.87 -15.34 -0.76
N GLU A 60 13.94 -15.33 0.00
CA GLU A 60 14.39 -16.51 0.76
C GLU A 60 13.67 -16.62 2.09
N ASP A 61 13.60 -15.50 2.81
CA ASP A 61 12.88 -15.37 4.08
C ASP A 61 12.38 -13.94 4.26
N SER A 62 11.80 -13.62 5.41
CA SER A 62 11.21 -12.32 5.69
C SER A 62 12.19 -11.14 5.62
N ARG A 63 13.50 -11.40 5.61
CA ARG A 63 14.57 -10.39 5.68
C ARG A 63 15.67 -10.57 4.66
N THR A 64 15.54 -11.55 3.77
CA THR A 64 16.59 -11.88 2.80
C THR A 64 15.99 -12.04 1.41
N LEU A 65 16.51 -11.27 0.46
CA LEU A 65 16.23 -11.44 -0.95
C LEU A 65 17.33 -12.30 -1.59
N THR A 66 16.96 -13.05 -2.62
CA THR A 66 17.92 -13.79 -3.45
C THR A 66 17.90 -13.23 -4.86
N VAL A 67 19.08 -13.08 -5.42
CA VAL A 67 19.25 -12.67 -6.82
C VAL A 67 20.11 -13.74 -7.49
N THR A 68 19.52 -14.44 -8.45
CA THR A 68 20.21 -15.48 -9.21
C THR A 68 20.41 -15.00 -10.63
N PRO A 69 21.63 -14.56 -10.99
CA PRO A 69 21.91 -14.13 -12.37
C PRO A 69 21.76 -15.32 -13.32
N TRP A 70 21.28 -15.04 -14.52
CA TRP A 70 21.17 -16.06 -15.56
C TRP A 70 22.53 -16.47 -16.10
N GLU A 71 23.53 -15.59 -15.98
CA GLU A 71 24.91 -15.83 -16.41
C GLU A 71 25.88 -15.62 -15.24
N LYS A 72 26.83 -16.53 -15.08
CA LYS A 72 27.84 -16.47 -14.01
C LYS A 72 28.66 -15.19 -14.03
N ASP A 73 28.95 -14.69 -15.22
CA ASP A 73 29.76 -13.48 -15.38
C ASP A 73 29.07 -12.22 -14.86
N MET A 74 27.75 -12.27 -14.68
CA MET A 74 26.96 -11.17 -14.19
C MET A 74 26.91 -11.07 -12.67
N VAL A 75 27.36 -12.08 -11.93
CA VAL A 75 27.31 -12.10 -10.45
C VAL A 75 27.99 -10.87 -9.86
N GLN A 76 29.21 -10.59 -10.26
CA GLN A 76 29.98 -9.45 -9.75
C GLN A 76 29.39 -8.10 -10.18
N VAL A 77 28.90 -8.02 -11.40
CA VAL A 77 28.27 -6.78 -11.93
C VAL A 77 27.01 -6.46 -11.15
N ILE A 78 26.17 -7.44 -10.91
CA ILE A 78 24.92 -7.29 -10.15
C ILE A 78 25.22 -6.96 -8.69
N GLU A 79 26.17 -7.66 -8.08
CA GLU A 79 26.59 -7.40 -6.70
C GLU A 79 27.05 -5.95 -6.52
N LYS A 80 27.89 -5.46 -7.40
CA LYS A 80 28.34 -4.05 -7.38
C LYS A 80 27.22 -3.06 -7.59
N ALA A 81 26.27 -3.37 -8.47
CA ALA A 81 25.11 -2.49 -8.72
C ALA A 81 24.23 -2.39 -7.48
N ILE A 82 24.03 -3.48 -6.75
CA ILE A 82 23.26 -3.49 -5.50
C ILE A 82 24.01 -2.69 -4.42
N MET A 83 25.32 -2.88 -4.27
CA MET A 83 26.14 -2.14 -3.31
C MET A 83 26.16 -0.63 -3.58
N ALA A 84 26.19 -0.25 -4.86
CA ALA A 84 26.21 1.15 -5.29
C ALA A 84 24.85 1.82 -5.20
N SER A 85 23.76 1.07 -4.98
CA SER A 85 22.42 1.63 -4.84
C SER A 85 22.27 2.41 -3.53
N ASP A 86 21.32 3.37 -3.52
CA ASP A 86 21.01 4.18 -2.33
C ASP A 86 20.30 3.39 -1.23
N LEU A 87 20.11 2.09 -1.41
CA LEU A 87 19.36 1.23 -0.49
C LEU A 87 20.16 0.79 0.73
N GLY A 88 21.48 0.98 0.74
CA GLY A 88 22.35 0.60 1.86
C GLY A 88 22.42 -0.92 2.08
N LEU A 89 22.36 -1.70 1.01
CA LEU A 89 22.37 -3.15 1.07
C LEU A 89 23.78 -3.71 0.94
N ASN A 90 24.04 -4.84 1.62
CA ASN A 90 25.31 -5.54 1.58
C ASN A 90 25.09 -6.96 0.99
N PRO A 91 25.11 -7.11 -0.34
CA PRO A 91 24.94 -8.41 -0.96
C PRO A 91 26.14 -9.31 -0.70
N ALA A 92 25.88 -10.59 -0.55
CA ALA A 92 26.90 -11.62 -0.39
C ALA A 92 26.65 -12.76 -1.40
N SER A 93 27.59 -13.01 -2.29
CA SER A 93 27.47 -14.08 -3.27
C SER A 93 28.00 -15.40 -2.72
N ALA A 94 27.26 -16.47 -3.01
CA ALA A 94 27.67 -17.85 -2.77
C ALA A 94 27.43 -18.64 -4.06
N GLY A 95 28.50 -18.90 -4.82
CA GLY A 95 28.38 -19.49 -6.14
C GLY A 95 27.68 -18.54 -7.12
N THR A 96 26.54 -18.95 -7.64
CA THR A 96 25.73 -18.16 -8.57
C THR A 96 24.55 -17.45 -7.91
N VAL A 97 24.37 -17.60 -6.60
CA VAL A 97 23.28 -16.96 -5.85
C VAL A 97 23.83 -15.81 -5.03
N ILE A 98 23.21 -14.65 -5.20
CA ILE A 98 23.52 -13.47 -4.40
C ILE A 98 22.43 -13.33 -3.33
N ARG A 99 22.82 -13.36 -2.07
CA ARG A 99 21.92 -13.12 -0.94
C ARG A 99 21.99 -11.65 -0.53
N VAL A 100 20.85 -11.03 -0.40
CA VAL A 100 20.73 -9.63 -0.03
C VAL A 100 19.99 -9.56 1.29
N PRO A 101 20.70 -9.55 2.44
CA PRO A 101 20.06 -9.38 3.73
C PRO A 101 19.59 -7.94 3.87
N LEU A 102 18.36 -7.75 4.35
CA LEU A 102 17.79 -6.42 4.59
C LEU A 102 18.12 -5.99 6.03
N PRO A 103 18.50 -4.72 6.22
CA PRO A 103 18.71 -4.19 7.56
C PRO A 103 17.41 -4.19 8.34
N ALA A 104 17.49 -4.54 9.64
CA ALA A 104 16.36 -4.45 10.54
C ALA A 104 15.94 -2.99 10.74
N LEU A 105 14.64 -2.74 10.83
CA LEU A 105 14.15 -1.45 11.28
C LEU A 105 14.52 -1.24 12.74
N THR A 106 15.00 -0.05 13.07
CA THR A 106 15.18 0.35 14.47
C THR A 106 13.81 0.56 15.13
N GLU A 107 13.76 0.45 16.45
CA GLU A 107 12.52 0.71 17.19
C GLU A 107 11.99 2.12 16.94
N GLU A 108 12.88 3.10 16.90
CA GLU A 108 12.52 4.49 16.58
C GLU A 108 11.91 4.62 15.19
N ARG A 109 12.51 3.96 14.18
CA ARG A 109 12.03 3.99 12.81
C ARG A 109 10.66 3.34 12.68
N ARG A 110 10.41 2.25 13.41
CA ARG A 110 9.08 1.62 13.47
C ARG A 110 8.03 2.53 14.04
N LYS A 111 8.34 3.21 15.16
CA LYS A 111 7.42 4.16 15.78
C LYS A 111 7.05 5.29 14.80
N ASP A 112 8.03 5.80 14.06
CA ASP A 112 7.80 6.84 13.06
C ASP A 112 6.90 6.33 11.93
N MET A 113 7.14 5.11 11.46
CA MET A 113 6.31 4.51 10.41
C MET A 113 4.87 4.26 10.89
N ILE A 114 4.68 3.83 12.13
CA ILE A 114 3.35 3.67 12.72
C ILE A 114 2.61 5.00 12.74
N ARG A 115 3.27 6.09 13.08
CA ARG A 115 2.65 7.43 13.04
C ARG A 115 2.22 7.80 11.63
N VAL A 116 3.07 7.53 10.64
CA VAL A 116 2.76 7.80 9.23
C VAL A 116 1.55 6.97 8.78
N VAL A 117 1.52 5.68 9.09
CA VAL A 117 0.42 4.77 8.73
C VAL A 117 -0.89 5.24 9.39
N ARG A 118 -0.86 5.62 10.65
CA ARG A 118 -2.05 6.14 11.35
C ARG A 118 -2.54 7.45 10.76
N HIS A 119 -1.63 8.31 10.37
CA HIS A 119 -1.96 9.57 9.70
C HIS A 119 -2.66 9.32 8.35
N GLU A 120 -2.13 8.42 7.55
CA GLU A 120 -2.74 8.03 6.28
C GLU A 120 -4.12 7.41 6.49
N ALA A 121 -4.29 6.54 7.48
CA ALA A 121 -5.58 5.94 7.81
C ALA A 121 -6.61 6.99 8.24
N GLU A 122 -6.21 7.99 9.03
CA GLU A 122 -7.11 9.10 9.41
C GLU A 122 -7.51 9.92 8.18
N GLY A 123 -6.59 10.16 7.26
CA GLY A 123 -6.90 10.78 5.96
C GLY A 123 -7.97 10.01 5.19
N GLY A 124 -7.90 8.69 5.20
CA GLY A 124 -8.91 7.81 4.60
C GLY A 124 -10.28 7.93 5.29
N ARG A 125 -10.30 7.97 6.62
CA ARG A 125 -11.55 8.16 7.38
C ARG A 125 -12.18 9.52 7.11
N ILE A 126 -11.38 10.57 7.02
CA ILE A 126 -11.86 11.92 6.67
C ILE A 126 -12.49 11.91 5.29
N ALA A 127 -11.85 11.26 4.30
CA ALA A 127 -12.39 11.13 2.95
C ALA A 127 -13.75 10.40 2.95
N VAL A 128 -13.87 9.31 3.68
CA VAL A 128 -15.13 8.56 3.81
C VAL A 128 -16.22 9.41 4.48
N ARG A 129 -15.89 10.15 5.53
CA ARG A 129 -16.83 11.04 6.21
C ARG A 129 -17.29 12.20 5.32
N ASN A 130 -16.40 12.74 4.49
CA ASN A 130 -16.77 13.78 3.53
C ASN A 130 -17.74 13.24 2.47
N ILE A 131 -17.53 12.02 1.98
CA ILE A 131 -18.46 11.37 1.05
C ILE A 131 -19.81 11.16 1.71
N ARG A 132 -19.84 10.72 2.98
CA ARG A 132 -21.08 10.62 3.77
C ARG A 132 -21.82 11.96 3.82
N ARG A 133 -21.07 13.02 4.11
CA ARG A 133 -21.63 14.37 4.20
C ARG A 133 -22.26 14.80 2.88
N ASP A 134 -21.58 14.57 1.77
CA ASP A 134 -22.10 14.86 0.43
C ASP A 134 -23.40 14.09 0.16
N ALA A 135 -23.40 12.79 0.45
CA ALA A 135 -24.58 11.94 0.25
C ALA A 135 -25.77 12.39 1.13
N MET A 136 -25.52 12.73 2.39
CA MET A 136 -26.55 13.26 3.30
C MET A 136 -27.12 14.58 2.79
N HIS A 137 -26.26 15.44 2.26
CA HIS A 137 -26.68 16.70 1.65
C HIS A 137 -27.58 16.47 0.44
N ASP A 138 -27.21 15.56 -0.46
CA ASP A 138 -28.00 15.24 -1.64
C ASP A 138 -29.39 14.69 -1.27
N VAL A 139 -29.46 13.84 -0.25
CA VAL A 139 -30.74 13.34 0.27
C VAL A 139 -31.61 14.48 0.81
N LYS A 140 -31.02 15.41 1.56
CA LYS A 140 -31.75 16.59 2.08
C LYS A 140 -32.27 17.50 0.99
N GLU A 141 -31.50 17.66 -0.10
CA GLU A 141 -31.95 18.43 -1.25
C GLU A 141 -33.16 17.77 -1.94
N LEU A 142 -33.19 16.44 -2.05
CA LEU A 142 -34.33 15.70 -2.58
C LEU A 142 -35.60 15.91 -1.73
N LEU A 143 -35.45 15.92 -0.39
CA LEU A 143 -36.56 16.21 0.51
C LEU A 143 -37.06 17.65 0.34
N LYS A 144 -36.15 18.60 0.28
CA LYS A 144 -36.47 20.02 0.10
C LYS A 144 -37.23 20.26 -1.20
N GLU A 145 -36.85 19.57 -2.26
CA GLU A 145 -37.54 19.63 -3.55
C GLU A 145 -38.82 18.78 -3.60
N LYS A 146 -39.17 18.13 -2.49
CA LYS A 146 -40.37 17.29 -2.35
C LYS A 146 -40.36 16.06 -3.29
N MET A 147 -39.19 15.62 -3.68
CA MET A 147 -39.00 14.41 -4.52
C MET A 147 -39.07 13.12 -3.70
N ILE A 148 -38.83 13.21 -2.39
CA ILE A 148 -38.95 12.13 -1.42
C ILE A 148 -39.69 12.60 -0.18
N GLY A 149 -40.22 11.67 0.61
CA GLY A 149 -40.85 11.96 1.90
C GLY A 149 -39.85 11.84 3.06
N GLU A 150 -40.27 12.30 4.24
CA GLU A 150 -39.46 12.25 5.46
C GLU A 150 -39.05 10.83 5.87
N ASP A 151 -39.91 9.83 5.66
CA ASP A 151 -39.60 8.45 5.97
C ASP A 151 -38.52 7.89 5.04
N GLU A 152 -38.54 8.28 3.77
CA GLU A 152 -37.51 7.91 2.79
C GLU A 152 -36.18 8.57 3.15
N GLU A 153 -36.19 9.83 3.57
CA GLU A 153 -34.99 10.52 4.07
C GLU A 153 -34.36 9.77 5.24
N ARG A 154 -35.14 9.41 6.24
CA ARG A 154 -34.66 8.69 7.42
C ARG A 154 -34.03 7.34 7.08
N ARG A 155 -34.66 6.60 6.17
CA ARG A 155 -34.11 5.31 5.69
C ARG A 155 -32.80 5.54 4.94
N ALA A 156 -32.77 6.52 4.06
CA ALA A 156 -31.57 6.86 3.30
C ALA A 156 -30.41 7.28 4.21
N GLU A 157 -30.68 8.09 5.22
CA GLU A 157 -29.66 8.47 6.22
C GLU A 157 -29.11 7.26 6.98
N THR A 158 -29.98 6.33 7.36
CA THR A 158 -29.59 5.08 8.02
C THR A 158 -28.73 4.23 7.09
N ASP A 159 -29.10 4.09 5.82
CA ASP A 159 -28.36 3.32 4.84
C ASP A 159 -26.99 3.93 4.55
N ILE A 160 -26.92 5.27 4.42
CA ILE A 160 -25.65 5.98 4.25
C ILE A 160 -24.74 5.76 5.46
N GLN A 161 -25.28 5.80 6.67
CA GLN A 161 -24.50 5.53 7.87
C GLN A 161 -23.98 4.10 7.91
N THR A 162 -24.78 3.13 7.51
CA THR A 162 -24.39 1.73 7.42
C THR A 162 -23.24 1.53 6.43
N ILE A 163 -23.31 2.15 5.25
CA ILE A 163 -22.24 2.12 4.25
C ILE A 163 -20.98 2.78 4.81
N THR A 164 -21.12 3.92 5.47
CA THR A 164 -19.99 4.63 6.08
C THR A 164 -19.30 3.76 7.13
N ASP A 165 -20.06 3.14 8.02
CA ASP A 165 -19.51 2.29 9.08
C ASP A 165 -18.77 1.08 8.50
N LYS A 166 -19.28 0.51 7.41
CA LYS A 166 -18.62 -0.58 6.71
C LYS A 166 -17.23 -0.17 6.21
N TYR A 167 -17.11 0.96 5.53
CA TYR A 167 -15.85 1.41 4.96
C TYR A 167 -14.87 1.95 6.01
N VAL A 168 -15.37 2.56 7.09
CA VAL A 168 -14.52 2.90 8.24
C VAL A 168 -13.94 1.65 8.89
N ALA A 169 -14.74 0.59 9.03
CA ALA A 169 -14.27 -0.70 9.56
C ALA A 169 -13.20 -1.33 8.63
N GLU A 170 -13.36 -1.23 7.32
CA GLU A 170 -12.34 -1.69 6.37
C GLU A 170 -11.03 -0.90 6.52
N ILE A 171 -11.10 0.40 6.72
CA ILE A 171 -9.91 1.24 6.98
C ILE A 171 -9.22 0.80 8.28
N ASP A 172 -9.99 0.57 9.34
CA ASP A 172 -9.44 0.12 10.62
C ASP A 172 -8.75 -1.25 10.49
N GLU A 173 -9.30 -2.14 9.70
CA GLU A 173 -8.70 -3.45 9.41
C GLU A 173 -7.39 -3.32 8.62
N VAL A 174 -7.39 -2.49 7.57
CA VAL A 174 -6.19 -2.20 6.77
C VAL A 174 -5.08 -1.62 7.65
N LEU A 175 -5.43 -0.70 8.53
CA LEU A 175 -4.50 -0.12 9.49
C LEU A 175 -3.93 -1.18 10.44
N ALA A 176 -4.78 -2.02 11.02
CA ALA A 176 -4.37 -3.06 11.96
C ALA A 176 -3.40 -4.06 11.31
N VAL A 177 -3.68 -4.49 10.09
CA VAL A 177 -2.80 -5.39 9.33
C VAL A 177 -1.44 -4.73 9.10
N LYS A 178 -1.42 -3.46 8.70
CA LYS A 178 -0.16 -2.74 8.44
C LYS A 178 0.65 -2.51 9.71
N GLU A 179 0.00 -2.16 10.81
CA GLU A 179 0.68 -2.01 12.11
C GLU A 179 1.28 -3.34 12.57
N ALA A 180 0.57 -4.47 12.38
CA ALA A 180 1.09 -5.79 12.70
C ALA A 180 2.32 -6.13 11.86
N GLU A 181 2.32 -5.83 10.56
CA GLU A 181 3.48 -6.01 9.68
C GLU A 181 4.69 -5.19 10.14
N LEU A 182 4.47 -3.96 10.60
CA LEU A 182 5.53 -3.09 11.12
C LEU A 182 6.09 -3.59 12.45
N MET A 183 5.32 -4.34 13.22
CA MET A 183 5.76 -4.92 14.49
C MET A 183 6.42 -6.28 14.34
N GLU A 184 6.26 -6.95 13.21
CA GLU A 184 6.98 -8.19 12.90
C GLU A 184 8.47 -7.89 12.67
N ILE A 185 9.32 -8.66 13.35
CA ILE A 185 10.78 -8.57 13.25
C ILE A 185 11.34 -9.85 12.68
#